data_f7bc7f4dc3bc9b18cbb580c034855f14
#
_entry.id   f7bc7f4dc3bc9b18cbb580c034855f14
#
_cell.length_a   1.000
_cell.length_b   1.000
_cell.length_c   1.000
_cell.angle_alpha   90.00
_cell.angle_beta   90.00
_cell.angle_gamma   90.00
#
_symmetry.space_group_name_H-M   'P 1'
#
loop_
_entity.id
_entity.type
_entity.pdbx_description
1 polymer ?
#
loop_
_entity_poly.entity_id
_entity_poly.type
_entity_poly.pdbx_seq_one_letter_code
_entity_poly.pdbx_strand_id
1 'polypeptide(L)'
;LLIFLNSIPFKYLFAEDIYIGVASNFLTPMKALKENFESINDGKIFISSGSSGSLYSQIINGAPLDIFLSADQNQPKKLEKTAKAIKGTRFTYATGKLVVYSTKKFLFGQSFPQFLTSNKINYIGIGKPEYVPYGRAAIEVLKSLKVIKEISPKLVLGKSVNQVFLMSFFGNLDLGFVSKADFLSNNEKGKTWEIPQNLYSPIKQDAILLKNGEQKNNAILFLKFLSSERTKEDLKRFGYVFD
;
A
#
# COMPACT_ATOMS: atom_id res chain seq x y z
N LEU A 1 -35.52 -27.74 48.38
CA LEU A 1 -35.07 -26.50 47.71
C LEU A 1 -33.98 -26.85 46.70
N LEU A 2 -34.36 -27.05 45.40
CA LEU A 2 -33.39 -27.29 44.31
C LEU A 2 -32.89 -25.95 43.84
N ILE A 3 -31.60 -25.67 44.02
CA ILE A 3 -30.90 -24.51 43.43
C ILE A 3 -30.48 -24.92 42.04
N PHE A 4 -31.15 -24.37 41.00
CA PHE A 4 -30.69 -24.42 39.62
C PHE A 4 -29.50 -23.45 39.47
N LEU A 5 -28.28 -23.97 39.46
CA LEU A 5 -27.14 -23.21 38.98
C LEU A 5 -27.29 -23.04 37.46
N ASN A 6 -27.70 -21.85 37.03
CA ASN A 6 -27.59 -21.42 35.65
C ASN A 6 -26.08 -21.29 35.32
N SER A 7 -25.52 -22.31 34.68
CA SER A 7 -24.20 -22.21 34.07
C SER A 7 -24.29 -21.26 32.89
N ILE A 8 -23.87 -20.01 33.11
CA ILE A 8 -23.58 -19.06 32.00
C ILE A 8 -22.50 -19.74 31.16
N PRO A 9 -22.73 -20.00 29.86
CA PRO A 9 -21.69 -20.55 29.03
C PRO A 9 -20.55 -19.52 28.96
N PHE A 10 -19.42 -19.86 29.55
CA PHE A 10 -18.16 -19.11 29.36
C PHE A 10 -17.83 -19.22 27.86
N LYS A 11 -18.21 -18.22 27.09
CA LYS A 11 -17.83 -18.11 25.72
C LYS A 11 -16.32 -17.92 25.75
N TYR A 12 -15.57 -19.01 25.55
CA TYR A 12 -14.13 -18.94 25.34
C TYR A 12 -13.92 -17.96 24.17
N LEU A 13 -13.46 -16.77 24.51
CA LEU A 13 -13.02 -15.79 23.52
C LEU A 13 -11.70 -16.35 22.97
N PHE A 14 -11.80 -17.26 21.99
CA PHE A 14 -10.62 -17.66 21.25
C PHE A 14 -10.08 -16.42 20.57
N ALA A 15 -8.79 -16.15 20.79
CA ALA A 15 -8.07 -15.13 20.05
C ALA A 15 -8.21 -15.39 18.55
N GLU A 16 -8.85 -14.46 17.83
CA GLU A 16 -9.14 -14.63 16.40
C GLU A 16 -7.98 -14.08 15.57
N ASP A 17 -7.28 -14.96 14.89
CA ASP A 17 -6.27 -14.58 13.91
C ASP A 17 -6.92 -13.95 12.68
N ILE A 18 -6.30 -12.88 12.16
CA ILE A 18 -6.77 -12.19 10.96
C ILE A 18 -5.71 -12.18 9.85
N TYR A 19 -6.19 -12.33 8.62
CA TYR A 19 -5.38 -12.38 7.41
C TYR A 19 -5.62 -11.13 6.57
N ILE A 20 -4.60 -10.31 6.39
CA ILE A 20 -4.72 -9.01 5.73
C ILE A 20 -3.93 -8.99 4.43
N GLY A 21 -4.61 -8.71 3.32
CA GLY A 21 -3.98 -8.41 2.03
C GLY A 21 -3.53 -6.95 2.00
N VAL A 22 -2.24 -6.70 1.84
CA VAL A 22 -1.64 -5.37 1.99
C VAL A 22 -0.91 -4.95 0.72
N ALA A 23 -1.29 -3.82 0.13
CA ALA A 23 -0.54 -3.24 -0.97
C ALA A 23 0.91 -2.96 -0.56
N SER A 24 1.87 -3.31 -1.42
CA SER A 24 3.29 -3.40 -1.09
C SER A 24 3.92 -2.10 -0.55
N ASN A 25 3.42 -0.93 -0.97
CA ASN A 25 3.85 0.37 -0.43
C ASN A 25 3.51 0.55 1.05
N PHE A 26 2.54 -0.22 1.56
CA PHE A 26 2.08 -0.12 2.94
C PHE A 26 2.65 -1.25 3.84
N LEU A 27 3.52 -2.11 3.32
CA LEU A 27 4.02 -3.29 4.04
C LEU A 27 4.78 -2.90 5.32
N THR A 28 5.72 -1.95 5.26
CA THR A 28 6.50 -1.54 6.44
C THR A 28 5.64 -0.80 7.46
N PRO A 29 4.81 0.19 7.10
CA PRO A 29 3.83 0.76 8.02
C PRO A 29 2.91 -0.29 8.64
N MET A 30 2.42 -1.24 7.85
CA MET A 30 1.55 -2.32 8.35
C MET A 30 2.22 -3.21 9.39
N LYS A 31 3.53 -3.49 9.26
CA LYS A 31 4.28 -4.24 10.28
C LYS A 31 4.29 -3.50 11.63
N ALA A 32 4.53 -2.19 11.62
CA ALA A 32 4.47 -1.38 12.84
C ALA A 32 3.05 -1.34 13.44
N LEU A 33 2.03 -1.19 12.59
CA LEU A 33 0.63 -1.24 13.05
C LEU A 33 0.24 -2.60 13.60
N LYS A 34 0.74 -3.70 13.01
CA LYS A 34 0.55 -5.06 13.51
C LYS A 34 1.09 -5.19 14.93
N GLU A 35 2.35 -4.79 15.18
CA GLU A 35 2.96 -4.85 16.51
C GLU A 35 2.15 -4.05 17.54
N ASN A 36 1.73 -2.84 17.19
CA ASN A 36 0.89 -2.02 18.05
C ASN A 36 -0.47 -2.66 18.33
N PHE A 37 -1.14 -3.20 17.33
CA PHE A 37 -2.45 -3.85 17.49
C PHE A 37 -2.36 -5.12 18.31
N GLU A 38 -1.38 -6.00 18.04
CA GLU A 38 -1.17 -7.26 18.77
C GLU A 38 -0.70 -7.05 20.22
N SER A 39 -0.19 -5.86 20.57
CA SER A 39 0.17 -5.56 21.96
C SER A 39 -1.01 -5.29 22.88
N ILE A 40 -2.19 -5.00 22.31
CA ILE A 40 -3.41 -4.62 23.05
C ILE A 40 -4.62 -5.49 22.71
N ASN A 41 -4.48 -6.44 21.79
CA ASN A 41 -5.53 -7.37 21.39
C ASN A 41 -4.97 -8.79 21.31
N ASP A 42 -5.77 -9.77 21.71
CA ASP A 42 -5.44 -11.18 21.52
C ASP A 42 -5.58 -11.56 20.04
N GLY A 43 -4.83 -12.60 19.62
CA GLY A 43 -4.78 -13.06 18.22
C GLY A 43 -3.63 -12.44 17.41
N LYS A 44 -3.38 -13.03 16.25
CA LYS A 44 -2.26 -12.66 15.36
C LYS A 44 -2.75 -12.09 14.05
N ILE A 45 -1.95 -11.17 13.49
CA ILE A 45 -2.15 -10.64 12.14
C ILE A 45 -1.18 -11.32 11.18
N PHE A 46 -1.71 -11.98 10.16
CA PHE A 46 -0.94 -12.54 9.05
C PHE A 46 -1.05 -11.63 7.83
N ILE A 47 0.09 -11.23 7.29
CA ILE A 47 0.16 -10.27 6.18
C ILE A 47 0.50 -10.99 4.87
N SER A 48 -0.36 -10.83 3.87
CA SER A 48 -0.07 -11.17 2.47
C SER A 48 0.18 -9.88 1.68
N SER A 49 1.37 -9.70 1.12
CA SER A 49 1.71 -8.45 0.42
C SER A 49 1.88 -8.64 -1.08
N GLY A 50 1.38 -7.65 -1.84
CA GLY A 50 1.46 -7.64 -3.30
C GLY A 50 1.05 -6.31 -3.91
N SER A 51 0.92 -6.24 -5.23
CA SER A 51 0.25 -5.09 -5.85
C SER A 51 -1.26 -5.15 -5.62
N SER A 52 -1.92 -3.98 -5.60
CA SER A 52 -3.39 -3.94 -5.38
C SER A 52 -4.16 -4.79 -6.40
N GLY A 53 -3.75 -4.78 -7.66
CA GLY A 53 -4.39 -5.60 -8.68
C GLY A 53 -4.15 -7.10 -8.51
N SER A 54 -2.94 -7.51 -8.08
CA SER A 54 -2.64 -8.92 -7.79
C SER A 54 -3.45 -9.44 -6.60
N LEU A 55 -3.51 -8.66 -5.51
CA LEU A 55 -4.32 -9.01 -4.33
C LEU A 55 -5.82 -9.09 -4.67
N TYR A 56 -6.32 -8.13 -5.46
CA TYR A 56 -7.69 -8.19 -5.96
C TYR A 56 -7.97 -9.50 -6.70
N SER A 57 -7.08 -9.90 -7.61
CA SER A 57 -7.23 -11.16 -8.35
C SER A 57 -7.22 -12.37 -7.41
N GLN A 58 -6.35 -12.39 -6.41
CA GLN A 58 -6.32 -13.45 -5.40
C GLN A 58 -7.64 -13.53 -4.61
N ILE A 59 -8.20 -12.38 -4.18
CA ILE A 59 -9.47 -12.31 -3.45
C ILE A 59 -10.62 -12.84 -4.30
N ILE A 60 -10.71 -12.44 -5.56
CA ILE A 60 -11.74 -12.94 -6.49
C ILE A 60 -11.63 -14.46 -6.65
N ASN A 61 -10.41 -15.01 -6.69
CA ASN A 61 -10.13 -16.43 -6.79
C ASN A 61 -10.18 -17.18 -5.45
N GLY A 62 -10.66 -16.54 -4.37
CA GLY A 62 -10.97 -17.22 -3.11
C GLY A 62 -9.83 -17.24 -2.09
N ALA A 63 -8.83 -16.36 -2.20
CA ALA A 63 -7.82 -16.22 -1.16
C ALA A 63 -8.49 -15.92 0.20
N PRO A 64 -8.11 -16.62 1.29
CA PRO A 64 -8.78 -16.54 2.59
C PRO A 64 -8.33 -15.29 3.37
N LEU A 65 -8.48 -14.11 2.77
CA LEU A 65 -8.16 -12.84 3.41
C LEU A 65 -9.41 -12.28 4.10
N ASP A 66 -9.20 -11.61 5.22
CA ASP A 66 -10.24 -10.99 6.05
C ASP A 66 -10.39 -9.49 5.75
N ILE A 67 -9.27 -8.83 5.45
CA ILE A 67 -9.20 -7.40 5.17
C ILE A 67 -8.33 -7.19 3.92
N PHE A 68 -8.70 -6.20 3.11
CA PHE A 68 -7.87 -5.75 2.01
C PHE A 68 -7.52 -4.27 2.16
N LEU A 69 -6.21 -3.97 2.22
CA LEU A 69 -5.63 -2.64 2.20
C LEU A 69 -5.04 -2.36 0.82
N SER A 70 -5.79 -1.66 0.01
CA SER A 70 -5.42 -1.33 -1.38
C SER A 70 -4.68 0.00 -1.45
N ALA A 71 -3.75 0.15 -2.40
CA ALA A 71 -3.13 1.43 -2.74
C ALA A 71 -3.98 2.25 -3.73
N ASP A 72 -5.21 1.87 -4.00
CA ASP A 72 -6.20 2.64 -4.75
C ASP A 72 -7.62 2.41 -4.22
N GLN A 73 -8.56 3.22 -4.70
CA GLN A 73 -9.98 3.09 -4.40
C GLN A 73 -10.71 2.13 -5.35
N ASN A 74 -10.14 1.90 -6.54
CA ASN A 74 -10.80 1.15 -7.62
C ASN A 74 -11.02 -0.32 -7.27
N GLN A 75 -10.01 -1.00 -6.74
CA GLN A 75 -10.11 -2.43 -6.45
C GLN A 75 -11.10 -2.70 -5.30
N PRO A 76 -11.03 -1.98 -4.14
CA PRO A 76 -12.05 -2.09 -3.10
C PRO A 76 -13.47 -1.77 -3.59
N LYS A 77 -13.63 -0.71 -4.41
CA LYS A 77 -14.93 -0.34 -5.00
C LYS A 77 -15.50 -1.43 -5.92
N LYS A 78 -14.64 -2.14 -6.66
CA LYS A 78 -15.07 -3.31 -7.45
C LYS A 78 -15.49 -4.45 -6.54
N LEU A 79 -14.77 -4.72 -5.44
CA LEU A 79 -15.12 -5.78 -4.49
C LEU A 79 -16.47 -5.53 -3.80
N GLU A 80 -16.81 -4.27 -3.48
CA GLU A 80 -18.14 -3.93 -2.92
C GLU A 80 -19.31 -4.35 -3.81
N LYS A 81 -19.07 -4.49 -5.13
CA LYS A 81 -20.09 -4.94 -6.09
C LYS A 81 -20.18 -6.47 -6.20
N THR A 82 -19.40 -7.18 -5.42
CA THR A 82 -19.33 -8.64 -5.41
C THR A 82 -19.74 -9.18 -4.04
N ALA A 83 -20.00 -10.49 -3.94
CA ALA A 83 -20.22 -11.17 -2.66
C ALA A 83 -18.91 -11.40 -1.86
N LYS A 84 -17.75 -10.89 -2.33
CA LYS A 84 -16.45 -11.11 -1.69
C LYS A 84 -16.11 -10.09 -0.60
N ALA A 85 -16.84 -8.97 -0.53
CA ALA A 85 -16.61 -7.93 0.47
C ALA A 85 -17.91 -7.48 1.14
N ILE A 86 -17.80 -6.90 2.33
CA ILE A 86 -18.91 -6.38 3.11
C ILE A 86 -19.16 -4.94 2.68
N LYS A 87 -20.31 -4.73 2.07
CA LYS A 87 -20.72 -3.41 1.55
C LYS A 87 -20.80 -2.38 2.69
N GLY A 88 -20.32 -1.17 2.40
CA GLY A 88 -20.35 -0.05 3.36
C GLY A 88 -19.20 -0.06 4.38
N THR A 89 -18.28 -1.04 4.34
CA THR A 89 -17.10 -1.07 5.22
C THR A 89 -15.87 -0.42 4.61
N ARG A 90 -15.95 0.02 3.34
CA ARG A 90 -14.86 0.66 2.62
C ARG A 90 -14.65 2.10 3.10
N PHE A 91 -13.40 2.46 3.38
CA PHE A 91 -13.00 3.84 3.68
C PHE A 91 -11.57 4.11 3.20
N THR A 92 -11.26 5.40 2.95
CA THR A 92 -9.89 5.83 2.65
C THR A 92 -9.10 5.93 3.94
N TYR A 93 -8.04 5.11 4.06
CA TYR A 93 -7.22 5.07 5.27
C TYR A 93 -5.95 5.92 5.16
N ALA A 94 -5.52 6.29 3.95
CA ALA A 94 -4.35 7.15 3.73
C ALA A 94 -4.30 7.65 2.26
N THR A 95 -3.55 8.72 2.02
CA THR A 95 -3.16 9.15 0.67
C THR A 95 -1.64 9.06 0.54
N GLY A 96 -1.18 8.25 -0.43
CA GLY A 96 0.25 8.02 -0.67
C GLY A 96 0.88 9.11 -1.52
N LYS A 97 2.20 9.27 -1.41
CA LYS A 97 3.01 10.19 -2.24
C LYS A 97 3.93 9.41 -3.17
N LEU A 98 3.92 9.81 -4.45
CA LEU A 98 4.87 9.33 -5.45
C LEU A 98 6.10 10.21 -5.44
N VAL A 99 7.29 9.59 -5.49
CA VAL A 99 8.57 10.28 -5.62
C VAL A 99 9.42 9.60 -6.69
N VAL A 100 10.37 10.33 -7.28
CA VAL A 100 11.47 9.70 -8.00
C VAL A 100 12.57 9.37 -7.00
N TYR A 101 13.19 8.21 -7.12
CA TYR A 101 14.23 7.73 -6.23
C TYR A 101 15.43 7.20 -7.02
N SER A 102 16.64 7.49 -6.53
CA SER A 102 17.89 6.95 -7.11
C SER A 102 19.00 6.84 -6.07
N THR A 103 19.88 5.85 -6.26
CA THR A 103 21.18 5.74 -5.58
C THR A 103 22.35 6.21 -6.44
N LYS A 104 22.10 6.63 -7.68
CA LYS A 104 23.14 7.07 -8.63
C LYS A 104 23.60 8.49 -8.30
N LYS A 105 24.84 8.62 -7.79
CA LYS A 105 25.43 9.89 -7.34
C LYS A 105 25.43 11.00 -8.41
N PHE A 106 25.56 10.64 -9.69
CA PHE A 106 25.58 11.64 -10.78
C PHE A 106 24.25 12.40 -10.94
N LEU A 107 23.16 11.90 -10.35
CA LEU A 107 21.86 12.59 -10.35
C LEU A 107 21.70 13.56 -9.18
N PHE A 108 22.51 13.46 -8.11
CA PHE A 108 22.24 14.14 -6.85
C PHE A 108 22.25 15.68 -6.91
N GLY A 109 23.00 16.26 -7.86
CA GLY A 109 23.01 17.71 -8.11
C GLY A 109 21.96 18.20 -9.10
N GLN A 110 21.16 17.29 -9.68
CA GLN A 110 20.19 17.63 -10.71
C GLN A 110 18.79 17.86 -10.15
N SER A 111 17.96 18.59 -10.91
CA SER A 111 16.57 18.87 -10.55
C SER A 111 15.60 18.02 -11.37
N PHE A 112 14.49 17.63 -10.75
CA PHE A 112 13.36 17.02 -11.42
C PHE A 112 12.55 18.16 -12.13
N PRO A 113 12.09 17.95 -13.38
CA PRO A 113 12.15 16.72 -14.18
C PRO A 113 13.30 16.62 -15.18
N GLN A 114 14.21 17.60 -15.24
CA GLN A 114 15.18 17.80 -16.31
C GLN A 114 16.07 16.59 -16.60
N PHE A 115 16.41 15.82 -15.58
CA PHE A 115 17.28 14.65 -15.75
C PHE A 115 16.58 13.44 -16.41
N LEU A 116 15.24 13.39 -16.45
CA LEU A 116 14.52 12.22 -16.95
C LEU A 116 14.87 11.86 -18.40
N THR A 117 15.12 12.87 -19.24
CA THR A 117 15.45 12.69 -20.66
C THR A 117 16.97 12.63 -20.92
N SER A 118 17.79 12.65 -19.85
CA SER A 118 19.24 12.56 -19.98
C SER A 118 19.68 11.26 -20.65
N ASN A 119 20.67 11.37 -21.57
CA ASN A 119 21.30 10.20 -22.22
C ASN A 119 22.09 9.31 -21.23
N LYS A 120 22.35 9.78 -20.00
CA LYS A 120 22.97 9.00 -18.93
C LYS A 120 22.01 8.05 -18.22
N ILE A 121 20.70 8.17 -18.49
CA ILE A 121 19.65 7.33 -17.91
C ILE A 121 19.21 6.32 -18.95
N ASN A 122 19.37 5.03 -18.60
CA ASN A 122 19.03 3.90 -19.46
C ASN A 122 17.84 3.10 -18.90
N TYR A 123 17.68 3.01 -17.56
CA TYR A 123 16.67 2.19 -16.92
C TYR A 123 15.87 2.99 -15.90
N ILE A 124 14.58 3.18 -16.19
CA ILE A 124 13.62 3.88 -15.34
C ILE A 124 12.57 2.89 -14.85
N GLY A 125 12.53 2.65 -13.55
CA GLY A 125 11.57 1.73 -12.95
C GLY A 125 10.20 2.37 -12.72
N ILE A 126 9.15 1.67 -13.12
CA ILE A 126 7.77 1.97 -12.71
C ILE A 126 7.06 0.66 -12.33
N GLY A 127 6.10 0.69 -11.42
CA GLY A 127 5.21 -0.45 -11.23
C GLY A 127 4.38 -0.71 -12.48
N LYS A 128 4.09 -1.99 -12.82
CA LYS A 128 3.26 -2.32 -13.98
C LYS A 128 1.87 -1.65 -13.86
N PRO A 129 1.50 -0.70 -14.74
CA PRO A 129 0.34 0.18 -14.52
C PRO A 129 -1.00 -0.54 -14.41
N GLU A 130 -1.13 -1.73 -15.02
CA GLU A 130 -2.35 -2.52 -15.00
C GLU A 130 -2.71 -3.00 -13.57
N TYR A 131 -1.68 -3.23 -12.73
CA TYR A 131 -1.85 -3.83 -11.39
C TYR A 131 -1.37 -2.93 -10.24
N VAL A 132 -0.51 -1.94 -10.55
CA VAL A 132 0.19 -1.11 -9.55
C VAL A 132 -0.31 0.33 -9.62
N PRO A 133 -1.03 0.84 -8.59
CA PRO A 133 -1.53 2.22 -8.56
C PRO A 133 -0.44 3.28 -8.72
N TYR A 134 0.70 3.10 -8.06
CA TYR A 134 1.87 3.98 -8.20
C TYR A 134 2.46 3.97 -9.62
N GLY A 135 2.35 2.85 -10.34
CA GLY A 135 2.74 2.77 -11.74
C GLY A 135 1.80 3.56 -12.66
N ARG A 136 0.49 3.56 -12.38
CA ARG A 136 -0.46 4.44 -13.09
C ARG A 136 -0.13 5.90 -12.85
N ALA A 137 0.12 6.30 -11.60
CA ALA A 137 0.52 7.65 -11.24
C ALA A 137 1.84 8.06 -11.95
N ALA A 138 2.82 7.17 -12.05
CA ALA A 138 4.06 7.42 -12.79
C ALA A 138 3.78 7.68 -14.28
N ILE A 139 2.91 6.91 -14.93
CA ILE A 139 2.50 7.15 -16.32
C ILE A 139 1.77 8.50 -16.47
N GLU A 140 0.94 8.89 -15.52
CA GLU A 140 0.30 10.21 -15.51
C GLU A 140 1.34 11.33 -15.48
N VAL A 141 2.35 11.22 -14.59
CA VAL A 141 3.47 12.17 -14.52
C VAL A 141 4.19 12.29 -15.88
N LEU A 142 4.60 11.15 -16.46
CA LEU A 142 5.34 11.14 -17.72
C LEU A 142 4.52 11.70 -18.89
N LYS A 143 3.20 11.49 -18.90
CA LYS A 143 2.28 12.09 -19.86
C LYS A 143 2.12 13.60 -19.64
N SER A 144 1.93 14.03 -18.40
CA SER A 144 1.79 15.45 -18.04
C SER A 144 3.04 16.25 -18.40
N LEU A 145 4.22 15.65 -18.24
CA LEU A 145 5.51 16.22 -18.67
C LEU A 145 5.76 16.11 -20.18
N LYS A 146 4.90 15.41 -20.94
CA LYS A 146 5.02 15.14 -22.38
C LYS A 146 6.28 14.35 -22.79
N VAL A 147 6.91 13.63 -21.86
CA VAL A 147 8.16 12.87 -22.10
C VAL A 147 7.91 11.35 -22.28
N ILE A 148 6.69 10.90 -22.17
CA ILE A 148 6.36 9.44 -22.19
C ILE A 148 6.90 8.73 -23.43
N LYS A 149 6.82 9.33 -24.62
CA LYS A 149 7.29 8.71 -25.87
C LYS A 149 8.81 8.48 -25.86
N GLU A 150 9.56 9.46 -25.37
CA GLU A 150 11.02 9.40 -25.27
C GLU A 150 11.49 8.39 -24.21
N ILE A 151 10.77 8.33 -23.08
CA ILE A 151 11.14 7.51 -21.93
C ILE A 151 10.65 6.07 -22.07
N SER A 152 9.58 5.80 -22.84
CA SER A 152 9.01 4.46 -22.97
C SER A 152 10.03 3.35 -23.27
N PRO A 153 11.06 3.54 -24.13
CA PRO A 153 12.06 2.49 -24.37
C PRO A 153 12.97 2.19 -23.17
N LYS A 154 13.02 3.10 -22.17
CA LYS A 154 13.85 2.98 -20.95
C LYS A 154 13.07 2.40 -19.77
N LEU A 155 11.76 2.16 -19.92
CA LEU A 155 10.90 1.72 -18.82
C LEU A 155 11.13 0.26 -18.48
N VAL A 156 11.35 0.00 -17.19
CA VAL A 156 11.41 -1.32 -16.57
C VAL A 156 10.20 -1.48 -15.65
N LEU A 157 9.40 -2.53 -15.90
CA LEU A 157 8.13 -2.75 -15.20
C LEU A 157 8.30 -3.70 -14.01
N GLY A 158 8.08 -3.20 -12.80
CA GLY A 158 8.06 -4.00 -11.59
C GLY A 158 6.65 -4.58 -11.31
N LYS A 159 6.61 -5.76 -10.71
CA LYS A 159 5.34 -6.41 -10.27
C LYS A 159 4.66 -5.66 -9.13
N SER A 160 5.40 -4.84 -8.38
CA SER A 160 4.92 -3.98 -7.30
C SER A 160 5.77 -2.72 -7.20
N VAL A 161 5.29 -1.67 -6.52
CA VAL A 161 6.07 -0.45 -6.30
C VAL A 161 7.28 -0.71 -5.39
N ASN A 162 7.14 -1.56 -4.39
CA ASN A 162 8.25 -1.96 -3.52
C ASN A 162 9.35 -2.71 -4.30
N GLN A 163 9.00 -3.55 -5.29
CA GLN A 163 10.01 -4.16 -6.16
C GLN A 163 10.80 -3.09 -6.94
N VAL A 164 10.13 -2.07 -7.47
CA VAL A 164 10.80 -0.95 -8.16
C VAL A 164 11.75 -0.23 -7.20
N PHE A 165 11.30 0.02 -5.96
CA PHE A 165 12.16 0.60 -4.92
C PHE A 165 13.42 -0.25 -4.69
N LEU A 166 13.27 -1.55 -4.45
CA LEU A 166 14.41 -2.45 -4.20
C LEU A 166 15.37 -2.53 -5.39
N MET A 167 14.86 -2.61 -6.63
CA MET A 167 15.71 -2.59 -7.83
C MET A 167 16.51 -1.29 -7.93
N SER A 168 15.91 -0.14 -7.60
CA SER A 168 16.60 1.15 -7.56
C SER A 168 17.59 1.23 -6.40
N PHE A 169 17.22 0.71 -5.22
CA PHE A 169 18.04 0.69 -4.02
C PHE A 169 19.33 -0.11 -4.20
N PHE A 170 19.27 -1.26 -4.88
CA PHE A 170 20.42 -2.08 -5.22
C PHE A 170 21.16 -1.62 -6.48
N GLY A 171 20.71 -0.54 -7.12
CA GLY A 171 21.40 0.06 -8.28
C GLY A 171 21.14 -0.64 -9.61
N ASN A 172 20.15 -1.56 -9.68
CA ASN A 172 19.74 -2.24 -10.92
C ASN A 172 18.96 -1.33 -11.87
N LEU A 173 18.47 -0.20 -11.37
CA LEU A 173 17.84 0.87 -12.13
C LEU A 173 18.64 2.16 -11.93
N ASP A 174 18.58 3.06 -12.89
CA ASP A 174 19.17 4.38 -12.72
C ASP A 174 18.29 5.24 -11.81
N LEU A 175 16.97 5.11 -11.94
CA LEU A 175 15.98 5.69 -11.04
C LEU A 175 14.67 4.89 -11.07
N GLY A 176 13.84 5.09 -10.06
CA GLY A 176 12.50 4.50 -9.99
C GLY A 176 11.45 5.50 -9.51
N PHE A 177 10.25 5.37 -10.04
CA PHE A 177 9.07 6.02 -9.49
C PHE A 177 8.52 5.12 -8.38
N VAL A 178 8.65 5.56 -7.13
CA VAL A 178 8.41 4.75 -5.94
C VAL A 178 7.48 5.44 -4.95
N SER A 179 7.03 4.73 -3.91
CA SER A 179 6.31 5.38 -2.81
C SER A 179 7.29 6.11 -1.89
N LYS A 180 6.88 7.27 -1.39
CA LYS A 180 7.65 7.98 -0.36
C LYS A 180 7.83 7.13 0.90
N ALA A 181 6.83 6.29 1.22
CA ALA A 181 6.88 5.37 2.35
C ALA A 181 8.00 4.33 2.23
N ASP A 182 8.23 3.75 1.04
CA ASP A 182 9.35 2.81 0.83
C ASP A 182 10.70 3.48 1.12
N PHE A 183 10.90 4.73 0.69
CA PHE A 183 12.12 5.48 0.94
C PHE A 183 12.33 5.75 2.43
N LEU A 184 11.33 6.35 3.10
CA LEU A 184 11.42 6.69 4.53
C LEU A 184 11.58 5.45 5.42
N SER A 185 11.13 4.29 4.97
CA SER A 185 11.26 3.01 5.69
C SER A 185 12.62 2.35 5.57
N ASN A 186 13.55 2.83 4.72
CA ASN A 186 14.80 2.16 4.39
C ASN A 186 16.05 3.02 4.63
N ASN A 187 16.11 3.69 5.78
CA ASN A 187 17.28 4.45 6.25
C ASN A 187 17.78 5.52 5.27
N GLU A 188 16.92 6.02 4.41
CA GLU A 188 17.15 7.15 3.51
C GLU A 188 18.42 7.06 2.62
N LYS A 189 18.90 5.85 2.33
CA LYS A 189 20.01 5.67 1.39
C LYS A 189 19.59 6.13 0.00
N GLY A 190 20.38 6.99 -0.64
CA GLY A 190 20.09 7.58 -1.95
C GLY A 190 19.45 8.96 -1.84
N LYS A 191 18.74 9.36 -2.88
CA LYS A 191 18.05 10.65 -2.97
C LYS A 191 16.66 10.49 -3.57
N THR A 192 15.73 11.28 -3.08
CA THR A 192 14.40 11.44 -3.69
C THR A 192 14.22 12.83 -4.28
N TRP A 193 13.34 12.90 -5.27
CA TRP A 193 12.81 14.14 -5.82
C TRP A 193 11.30 14.10 -5.69
N GLU A 194 10.75 15.12 -5.04
CA GLU A 194 9.31 15.28 -4.91
C GLU A 194 8.68 15.55 -6.28
N ILE A 195 7.55 14.94 -6.53
CA ILE A 195 6.77 15.13 -7.74
C ILE A 195 5.59 16.06 -7.42
N PRO A 196 5.45 17.20 -8.13
CA PRO A 196 4.31 18.09 -7.93
C PRO A 196 2.97 17.34 -8.08
N GLN A 197 2.06 17.56 -7.13
CA GLN A 197 0.79 16.82 -7.06
C GLN A 197 -0.12 17.05 -8.27
N ASN A 198 0.03 18.20 -8.96
CA ASN A 198 -0.73 18.51 -10.17
C ASN A 198 -0.32 17.67 -11.41
N LEU A 199 0.76 16.89 -11.33
CA LEU A 199 1.20 16.01 -12.41
C LEU A 199 0.56 14.62 -12.39
N TYR A 200 -0.09 14.24 -11.30
CA TYR A 200 -0.76 12.94 -11.15
C TYR A 200 -1.94 13.00 -10.18
N SER A 201 -2.89 12.10 -10.36
CA SER A 201 -4.06 11.96 -9.48
C SER A 201 -3.65 11.54 -8.07
N PRO A 202 -4.29 12.06 -6.99
CA PRO A 202 -4.02 11.62 -5.63
C PRO A 202 -4.13 10.11 -5.47
N ILE A 203 -3.14 9.48 -4.83
CA ILE A 203 -3.11 8.04 -4.60
C ILE A 203 -3.88 7.74 -3.31
N LYS A 204 -5.22 7.91 -3.34
CA LYS A 204 -6.11 7.57 -2.23
C LYS A 204 -6.19 6.06 -2.07
N GLN A 205 -5.93 5.58 -0.85
CA GLN A 205 -5.81 4.17 -0.51
C GLN A 205 -6.98 3.75 0.37
N ASP A 206 -7.72 2.72 -0.08
CA ASP A 206 -8.92 2.26 0.62
C ASP A 206 -8.68 0.92 1.33
N ALA A 207 -9.25 0.82 2.53
CA ALA A 207 -9.45 -0.42 3.27
C ALA A 207 -10.86 -0.95 3.05
N ILE A 208 -11.04 -2.27 3.07
CA ILE A 208 -12.34 -2.93 3.03
C ILE A 208 -12.33 -4.24 3.79
N LEU A 209 -13.43 -4.53 4.51
CA LEU A 209 -13.68 -5.84 5.13
C LEU A 209 -14.10 -6.84 4.06
N LEU A 210 -13.45 -7.99 4.03
CA LEU A 210 -13.81 -9.10 3.15
C LEU A 210 -14.80 -10.05 3.82
N LYS A 211 -15.48 -10.86 3.03
CA LYS A 211 -16.51 -11.79 3.52
C LYS A 211 -16.00 -12.75 4.59
N ASN A 212 -14.75 -13.23 4.47
CA ASN A 212 -14.14 -14.13 5.45
C ASN A 212 -13.96 -13.47 6.83
N GLY A 213 -13.75 -12.15 6.87
CA GLY A 213 -13.58 -11.40 8.12
C GLY A 213 -14.89 -10.92 8.76
N GLU A 214 -16.05 -11.14 8.13
CA GLU A 214 -17.34 -10.57 8.56
C GLU A 214 -17.70 -10.90 10.02
N GLN A 215 -17.39 -12.13 10.46
CA GLN A 215 -17.71 -12.60 11.81
C GLN A 215 -16.53 -12.50 12.78
N LYS A 216 -15.38 -11.96 12.33
CA LYS A 216 -14.18 -11.83 13.14
C LYS A 216 -14.16 -10.47 13.85
N ASN A 217 -14.27 -10.49 15.18
CA ASN A 217 -14.19 -9.26 15.98
C ASN A 217 -12.85 -8.52 15.77
N ASN A 218 -11.74 -9.23 15.69
CA ASN A 218 -10.42 -8.63 15.47
C ASN A 218 -10.31 -7.94 14.11
N ALA A 219 -10.98 -8.42 13.06
CA ALA A 219 -11.00 -7.75 11.78
C ALA A 219 -11.73 -6.39 11.85
N ILE A 220 -12.87 -6.37 12.56
CA ILE A 220 -13.64 -5.13 12.77
C ILE A 220 -12.86 -4.15 13.67
N LEU A 221 -12.25 -4.63 14.74
CA LEU A 221 -11.42 -3.83 15.65
C LEU A 221 -10.20 -3.26 14.93
N PHE A 222 -9.56 -4.05 14.06
CA PHE A 222 -8.42 -3.56 13.28
C PHE A 222 -8.81 -2.43 12.31
N LEU A 223 -9.95 -2.52 11.63
CA LEU A 223 -10.42 -1.42 10.77
C LEU A 223 -10.70 -0.14 11.57
N LYS A 224 -11.27 -0.26 12.78
CA LYS A 224 -11.46 0.88 13.69
C LYS A 224 -10.11 1.46 14.15
N PHE A 225 -9.16 0.58 14.53
CA PHE A 225 -7.81 0.98 14.89
C PHE A 225 -7.11 1.72 13.73
N LEU A 226 -7.18 1.17 12.50
CA LEU A 226 -6.61 1.77 11.30
C LEU A 226 -7.18 3.17 11.01
N SER A 227 -8.46 3.42 11.30
CA SER A 227 -9.11 4.72 11.09
C SER A 227 -8.91 5.73 12.23
N SER A 228 -8.25 5.33 13.33
CA SER A 228 -8.05 6.21 14.50
C SER A 228 -7.07 7.35 14.22
N GLU A 229 -7.25 8.49 14.91
CA GLU A 229 -6.33 9.63 14.79
C GLU A 229 -4.90 9.27 15.20
N ARG A 230 -4.72 8.43 16.22
CA ARG A 230 -3.41 7.93 16.63
C ARG A 230 -2.71 7.21 15.47
N THR A 231 -3.41 6.31 14.78
CA THR A 231 -2.84 5.60 13.62
C THR A 231 -2.50 6.55 12.48
N LYS A 232 -3.34 7.57 12.23
CA LYS A 232 -3.03 8.60 11.23
C LYS A 232 -1.74 9.36 11.56
N GLU A 233 -1.55 9.76 12.82
CA GLU A 233 -0.31 10.42 13.25
C GLU A 233 0.92 9.51 13.07
N ASP A 234 0.81 8.23 13.40
CA ASP A 234 1.89 7.28 13.16
C ASP A 234 2.19 7.13 11.66
N LEU A 235 1.18 7.11 10.80
CA LEU A 235 1.34 6.99 9.35
C LEU A 235 1.94 8.23 8.69
N LYS A 236 1.78 9.43 9.25
CA LYS A 236 2.45 10.65 8.77
C LYS A 236 3.98 10.51 8.76
N ARG A 237 4.55 9.77 9.70
CA ARG A 237 6.00 9.49 9.77
C ARG A 237 6.51 8.70 8.56
N PHE A 238 5.64 7.93 7.92
CA PHE A 238 5.91 7.22 6.67
C PHE A 238 5.57 8.03 5.42
N GLY A 239 5.28 9.34 5.57
CA GLY A 239 5.00 10.25 4.46
C GLY A 239 3.61 10.12 3.86
N TYR A 240 2.66 9.47 4.54
CA TYR A 240 1.24 9.51 4.16
C TYR A 240 0.63 10.85 4.54
N VAL A 241 -0.38 11.25 3.75
CA VAL A 241 -1.16 12.46 4.02
C VAL A 241 -2.63 12.09 4.19
N PHE A 242 -3.35 12.96 4.89
CA PHE A 242 -4.75 12.80 5.23
C PHE A 242 -5.49 14.07 4.83
N ASP A 243 -6.68 13.91 4.25
CA ASP A 243 -7.59 15.02 3.88
C ASP A 243 -8.35 15.49 5.12
#